data_813fb2c6d8e2e273c3b8f2ac6c792289
#
_entry.id   813fb2c6d8e2e273c3b8f2ac6c792289
#
_cell.length_a   1.000
_cell.length_b   1.000
_cell.length_c   1.000
_cell.angle_alpha   90.00
_cell.angle_beta   90.00
_cell.angle_gamma   90.00
#
_symmetry.space_group_name_H-M   'P 1'
#
loop_
_entity.id
_entity.type
_entity.pdbx_description
1 polymer ?
#
loop_
_entity_poly.entity_id
_entity_poly.type
_entity_poly.pdbx_seq_one_letter_code
_entity_poly.pdbx_strand_id
1 'polypeptide(L)'
;MELLDLHKRMLRLFEGNKMKRININTQQTHFIGCWNLENNKLCNEITNFFVNNKNLQKQGITTSGKNLKIKSRIDIKVSPNDLKKPKFEILKQYVNGLHKCFLDYQNQWPFLKSMLKDIDIGAFNIGEYSPGDHFAVLHSERTKLNSLHRLFAWMTYLNDVEDGGQTNFSHYEIKIKPEIGKTLIWPAEWTHAHTGEVLKSGTKYIITGWMYFPAPDFKLEK
;
A
#
# COMPACT_ATOMS: atom_id res chain seq x y z
N MET A 1 2.51 9.39 -30.49
CA MET A 1 1.70 8.22 -30.93
C MET A 1 2.09 6.92 -30.21
N GLU A 2 3.36 6.70 -29.91
CA GLU A 2 3.87 5.46 -29.27
C GLU A 2 3.49 5.27 -27.77
N LEU A 3 3.41 6.33 -26.98
CA LEU A 3 3.06 6.23 -25.55
C LEU A 3 1.60 5.81 -25.32
N LEU A 4 0.68 6.24 -26.19
CA LEU A 4 -0.73 5.88 -26.10
C LEU A 4 -0.96 4.39 -26.49
N ASP A 5 -0.14 3.88 -27.40
CA ASP A 5 -0.21 2.49 -27.86
C ASP A 5 0.42 1.53 -26.84
N LEU A 6 1.48 1.97 -26.15
CA LEU A 6 2.07 1.24 -25.03
C LEU A 6 1.10 1.11 -23.87
N HIS A 7 0.37 2.19 -23.55
CA HIS A 7 -0.66 2.20 -22.51
C HIS A 7 -1.82 1.25 -22.84
N LYS A 8 -2.30 1.26 -24.10
CA LYS A 8 -3.34 0.34 -24.58
C LYS A 8 -2.89 -1.12 -24.64
N ARG A 9 -1.63 -1.39 -24.98
CA ARG A 9 -1.04 -2.73 -24.93
C ARG A 9 -0.89 -3.25 -23.50
N MET A 10 -0.50 -2.40 -22.54
CA MET A 10 -0.45 -2.77 -21.13
C MET A 10 -1.84 -3.10 -20.58
N LEU A 11 -2.88 -2.37 -20.98
CA LEU A 11 -4.26 -2.66 -20.54
C LEU A 11 -4.76 -4.04 -21.03
N ARG A 12 -4.35 -4.52 -22.22
CA ARG A 12 -4.75 -5.82 -22.78
C ARG A 12 -4.04 -7.02 -22.15
N LEU A 13 -2.86 -6.83 -21.54
CA LEU A 13 -2.09 -7.91 -20.90
C LEU A 13 -2.61 -8.32 -19.51
N PHE A 14 -3.63 -7.63 -18.97
CA PHE A 14 -4.06 -7.81 -17.58
C PHE A 14 -5.58 -8.00 -17.42
N GLU A 15 -6.21 -8.75 -18.30
CA GLU A 15 -7.64 -9.11 -18.16
C GLU A 15 -7.96 -10.02 -16.96
N GLY A 16 -6.96 -10.45 -16.19
CA GLY A 16 -7.11 -11.44 -15.11
C GLY A 16 -7.27 -10.88 -13.68
N ASN A 17 -6.93 -9.62 -13.42
CA ASN A 17 -7.02 -9.09 -12.05
C ASN A 17 -8.38 -8.44 -11.80
N LYS A 18 -9.30 -9.22 -11.24
CA LYS A 18 -10.56 -8.71 -10.69
C LYS A 18 -10.26 -8.05 -9.34
N MET A 19 -10.94 -6.97 -9.02
CA MET A 19 -11.02 -6.39 -7.68
C MET A 19 -12.48 -6.14 -7.36
N LYS A 20 -12.84 -6.34 -6.10
CA LYS A 20 -14.18 -6.07 -5.59
C LYS A 20 -14.09 -5.03 -4.50
N ARG A 21 -14.86 -3.93 -4.67
CA ARG A 21 -14.99 -2.92 -3.63
C ARG A 21 -15.67 -3.51 -2.41
N ILE A 22 -15.16 -3.18 -1.23
CA ILE A 22 -15.76 -3.47 0.07
C ILE A 22 -16.22 -2.14 0.68
N ASN A 23 -17.51 -2.02 0.97
CA ASN A 23 -18.03 -0.85 1.66
C ASN A 23 -17.72 -0.95 3.17
N ILE A 24 -17.06 0.07 3.70
CA ILE A 24 -16.87 0.24 5.13
C ILE A 24 -18.01 1.16 5.62
N ASN A 25 -18.97 0.61 6.32
CA ASN A 25 -20.12 1.38 6.80
C ASN A 25 -19.75 2.13 8.07
N THR A 26 -19.89 3.46 8.03
CA THR A 26 -19.79 4.34 9.18
C THR A 26 -20.83 5.45 9.05
N GLN A 27 -21.09 6.17 10.15
CA GLN A 27 -21.99 7.34 10.14
C GLN A 27 -21.34 8.58 9.51
N GLN A 28 -20.01 8.56 9.31
CA GLN A 28 -19.23 9.70 8.80
C GLN A 28 -18.47 9.33 7.52
N THR A 29 -18.28 10.31 6.65
CA THR A 29 -17.39 10.16 5.48
C THR A 29 -15.94 10.03 5.95
N HIS A 30 -15.31 8.91 5.67
CA HIS A 30 -13.97 8.59 6.17
C HIS A 30 -12.88 8.56 5.11
N PHE A 31 -13.17 8.66 3.82
CA PHE A 31 -12.22 8.64 2.71
C PHE A 31 -11.26 7.45 2.66
N ILE A 32 -11.56 6.36 3.36
CA ILE A 32 -10.77 5.12 3.32
C ILE A 32 -11.40 4.21 2.27
N GLY A 33 -10.70 3.97 1.17
CA GLY A 33 -11.10 2.97 0.18
C GLY A 33 -10.67 1.57 0.61
N CYS A 34 -11.50 0.57 0.34
CA CYS A 34 -11.21 -0.82 0.65
C CYS A 34 -11.68 -1.73 -0.48
N TRP A 35 -10.82 -2.65 -0.89
CA TRP A 35 -11.08 -3.63 -1.96
C TRP A 35 -10.56 -5.00 -1.55
N ASN A 36 -11.05 -6.04 -2.20
CA ASN A 36 -10.38 -7.33 -2.28
C ASN A 36 -9.82 -7.49 -3.71
N LEU A 37 -8.54 -7.78 -3.84
CA LEU A 37 -7.90 -7.99 -5.15
C LEU A 37 -8.39 -9.26 -5.84
N GLU A 38 -9.10 -10.17 -5.14
CA GLU A 38 -9.59 -11.45 -5.64
C GLU A 38 -8.50 -12.29 -6.37
N ASN A 39 -7.25 -12.15 -5.91
CA ASN A 39 -6.10 -12.84 -6.47
C ASN A 39 -5.19 -13.39 -5.35
N ASN A 40 -5.69 -14.41 -4.65
CA ASN A 40 -4.94 -15.06 -3.57
C ASN A 40 -3.63 -15.67 -4.07
N LYS A 41 -3.58 -16.12 -5.34
CA LYS A 41 -2.35 -16.64 -5.95
C LYS A 41 -1.26 -15.57 -5.95
N LEU A 42 -1.57 -14.36 -6.39
CA LEU A 42 -0.63 -13.23 -6.39
C LEU A 42 -0.14 -12.91 -4.97
N CYS A 43 -1.03 -12.87 -3.98
CA CYS A 43 -0.67 -12.63 -2.58
C CYS A 43 0.31 -13.71 -2.06
N ASN A 44 0.03 -14.98 -2.34
CA ASN A 44 0.89 -16.08 -1.97
C ASN A 44 2.26 -16.02 -2.68
N GLU A 45 2.30 -15.66 -3.95
CA GLU A 45 3.56 -15.49 -4.69
C GLU A 45 4.42 -14.33 -4.14
N ILE A 46 3.79 -13.23 -3.70
CA ILE A 46 4.51 -12.12 -3.03
C ILE A 46 5.04 -12.57 -1.66
N THR A 47 4.24 -13.32 -0.90
CA THR A 47 4.69 -13.90 0.37
C THR A 47 5.88 -14.85 0.15
N ASN A 48 5.81 -15.73 -0.85
CA ASN A 48 6.92 -16.60 -1.23
C ASN A 48 8.15 -15.82 -1.67
N PHE A 49 7.96 -14.72 -2.43
CA PHE A 49 9.06 -13.82 -2.76
C PHE A 49 9.74 -13.28 -1.51
N PHE A 50 8.98 -12.85 -0.50
CA PHE A 50 9.54 -12.37 0.77
C PHE A 50 10.34 -13.48 1.46
N VAL A 51 9.75 -14.66 1.65
CA VAL A 51 10.36 -15.79 2.37
C VAL A 51 11.65 -16.25 1.70
N ASN A 52 11.68 -16.30 0.35
CA ASN A 52 12.82 -16.80 -0.42
C ASN A 52 13.95 -15.76 -0.62
N ASN A 53 13.76 -14.52 -0.21
CA ASN A 53 14.75 -13.45 -0.37
C ASN A 53 15.27 -12.89 0.96
N LYS A 54 15.72 -13.79 1.85
CA LYS A 54 16.23 -13.43 3.18
C LYS A 54 17.36 -12.39 3.15
N ASN A 55 18.19 -12.41 2.11
CA ASN A 55 19.27 -11.44 1.92
C ASN A 55 18.81 -9.99 1.69
N LEU A 56 17.54 -9.79 1.31
CA LEU A 56 16.92 -8.47 1.14
C LEU A 56 16.18 -8.00 2.40
N GLN A 57 15.95 -8.90 3.35
CA GLN A 57 15.21 -8.61 4.57
C GLN A 57 16.04 -7.75 5.54
N LYS A 58 15.40 -6.74 6.11
CA LYS A 58 16.00 -5.85 7.12
C LYS A 58 14.98 -5.51 8.18
N GLN A 59 15.46 -5.20 9.39
CA GLN A 59 14.62 -4.65 10.44
C GLN A 59 13.89 -3.40 9.94
N GLY A 60 12.58 -3.37 10.11
CA GLY A 60 11.76 -2.23 9.73
C GLY A 60 12.18 -0.96 10.49
N ILE A 61 12.23 0.15 9.76
CA ILE A 61 12.58 1.47 10.30
C ILE A 61 11.43 2.45 10.10
N THR A 62 11.40 3.50 10.91
CA THR A 62 10.56 4.69 10.73
C THR A 62 11.39 5.83 10.13
N THR A 63 10.77 6.95 9.82
CA THR A 63 11.47 8.19 9.43
C THR A 63 12.42 8.73 10.51
N SER A 64 12.24 8.30 11.76
CA SER A 64 13.09 8.65 12.92
C SER A 64 14.14 7.56 13.23
N GLY A 65 14.28 6.56 12.35
CA GLY A 65 15.24 5.47 12.52
C GLY A 65 14.62 4.19 13.10
N LYS A 66 15.49 3.31 13.60
CA LYS A 66 15.10 2.02 14.21
C LYS A 66 14.62 2.25 15.64
N ASN A 67 13.38 1.89 15.93
CA ASN A 67 12.84 1.87 17.30
C ASN A 67 11.76 0.76 17.40
N LEU A 68 12.11 -0.35 18.01
CA LEU A 68 11.24 -1.52 18.13
C LEU A 68 10.01 -1.26 19.01
N LYS A 69 10.05 -0.26 19.91
CA LYS A 69 8.87 0.15 20.69
C LYS A 69 7.83 0.88 19.84
N ILE A 70 8.25 1.44 18.70
CA ILE A 70 7.37 2.14 17.76
C ILE A 70 6.89 1.19 16.68
N LYS A 71 7.83 0.50 16.03
CA LYS A 71 7.60 -0.41 14.91
C LYS A 71 8.50 -1.63 15.04
N SER A 72 7.90 -2.80 15.21
CA SER A 72 8.58 -4.09 15.15
C SER A 72 8.03 -4.89 13.98
N ARG A 73 8.87 -5.15 12.99
CA ARG A 73 8.63 -6.05 11.86
C ARG A 73 9.88 -6.17 10.99
N ILE A 74 9.91 -7.17 10.13
CA ILE A 74 10.96 -7.32 9.10
C ILE A 74 10.42 -6.78 7.77
N ASP A 75 11.22 -6.00 7.04
CA ASP A 75 10.85 -5.40 5.76
C ASP A 75 11.80 -5.81 4.62
N ILE A 76 11.24 -6.03 3.43
CA ILE A 76 11.97 -5.92 2.15
C ILE A 76 11.54 -4.61 1.52
N LYS A 77 12.50 -3.69 1.33
CA LYS A 77 12.26 -2.43 0.62
C LYS A 77 12.42 -2.64 -0.88
N VAL A 78 11.45 -2.17 -1.64
CA VAL A 78 11.41 -2.21 -3.11
C VAL A 78 11.39 -0.79 -3.64
N SER A 79 12.31 -0.47 -4.54
CA SER A 79 12.35 0.82 -5.24
C SER A 79 11.68 0.73 -6.63
N PRO A 80 11.26 1.85 -7.23
CA PRO A 80 10.75 1.85 -8.61
C PRO A 80 11.74 1.27 -9.62
N ASN A 81 13.06 1.42 -9.40
CA ASN A 81 14.08 0.82 -10.25
C ASN A 81 14.17 -0.70 -10.10
N ASP A 82 13.81 -1.25 -8.94
CA ASP A 82 13.77 -2.71 -8.77
C ASP A 82 12.68 -3.34 -9.63
N LEU A 83 11.55 -2.68 -9.83
CA LEU A 83 10.44 -3.16 -10.65
C LEU A 83 10.83 -3.35 -12.14
N LYS A 84 11.96 -2.77 -12.59
CA LYS A 84 12.50 -2.97 -13.95
C LYS A 84 13.25 -4.30 -14.10
N LYS A 85 13.57 -4.98 -13.00
CA LYS A 85 14.34 -6.23 -12.99
C LYS A 85 13.40 -7.43 -13.05
N PRO A 86 13.71 -8.48 -13.82
CA PRO A 86 12.88 -9.69 -13.96
C PRO A 86 12.49 -10.33 -12.63
N LYS A 87 13.40 -10.31 -11.65
CA LYS A 87 13.16 -10.85 -10.30
C LYS A 87 11.93 -10.24 -9.59
N PHE A 88 11.54 -9.02 -9.94
CA PHE A 88 10.46 -8.27 -9.31
C PHE A 88 9.17 -8.21 -10.16
N GLU A 89 9.06 -9.04 -11.21
CA GLU A 89 7.89 -9.02 -12.12
C GLU A 89 6.56 -9.25 -11.38
N ILE A 90 6.58 -10.11 -10.35
CA ILE A 90 5.39 -10.36 -9.53
C ILE A 90 4.90 -9.10 -8.80
N LEU A 91 5.84 -8.23 -8.37
CA LEU A 91 5.50 -6.97 -7.70
C LEU A 91 5.00 -5.92 -8.70
N LYS A 92 5.45 -5.96 -9.94
CA LYS A 92 4.92 -5.15 -11.02
C LYS A 92 3.47 -5.51 -11.34
N GLN A 93 3.13 -6.81 -11.37
CA GLN A 93 1.75 -7.27 -11.51
C GLN A 93 0.86 -6.75 -10.36
N TYR A 94 1.39 -6.80 -9.12
CA TYR A 94 0.69 -6.25 -7.95
C TYR A 94 0.42 -4.73 -8.11
N VAL A 95 1.41 -3.94 -8.51
CA VAL A 95 1.26 -2.49 -8.72
C VAL A 95 0.16 -2.18 -9.74
N ASN A 96 0.01 -2.99 -10.78
CA ASN A 96 -1.08 -2.85 -11.75
C ASN A 96 -2.47 -3.11 -11.11
N GLY A 97 -2.58 -4.08 -10.20
CA GLY A 97 -3.80 -4.32 -9.42
C GLY A 97 -4.13 -3.14 -8.49
N LEU A 98 -3.13 -2.63 -7.78
CA LEU A 98 -3.25 -1.46 -6.93
C LEU A 98 -3.69 -0.21 -7.71
N HIS A 99 -3.16 -0.02 -8.92
CA HIS A 99 -3.56 1.08 -9.79
C HIS A 99 -5.05 1.03 -10.16
N LYS A 100 -5.61 -0.18 -10.39
CA LYS A 100 -7.06 -0.34 -10.62
C LYS A 100 -7.88 0.09 -9.40
N CYS A 101 -7.43 -0.25 -8.19
CA CYS A 101 -8.08 0.22 -6.95
C CYS A 101 -8.02 1.75 -6.85
N PHE A 102 -6.90 2.36 -7.24
CA PHE A 102 -6.77 3.82 -7.25
C PHE A 102 -7.70 4.49 -8.26
N LEU A 103 -7.82 3.98 -9.47
CA LEU A 103 -8.76 4.50 -10.47
C LEU A 103 -10.22 4.43 -9.98
N ASP A 104 -10.58 3.35 -9.31
CA ASP A 104 -11.89 3.20 -8.70
C ASP A 104 -12.07 4.15 -7.50
N TYR A 105 -11.02 4.38 -6.71
CA TYR A 105 -11.00 5.40 -5.64
C TYR A 105 -11.26 6.80 -6.20
N GLN A 106 -10.58 7.19 -7.29
CA GLN A 106 -10.81 8.49 -7.95
C GLN A 106 -12.25 8.65 -8.46
N ASN A 107 -12.85 7.58 -8.96
CA ASN A 107 -14.24 7.62 -9.45
C ASN A 107 -15.26 7.88 -8.35
N GLN A 108 -14.95 7.58 -7.09
CA GLN A 108 -15.82 7.91 -5.95
C GLN A 108 -15.77 9.39 -5.59
N TRP A 109 -14.69 10.07 -5.94
CA TRP A 109 -14.40 11.44 -5.52
C TRP A 109 -14.15 12.33 -6.75
N PRO A 110 -15.21 12.89 -7.38
CA PRO A 110 -15.08 13.64 -8.62
C PRO A 110 -14.08 14.81 -8.53
N PHE A 111 -14.02 15.49 -7.38
CA PHE A 111 -13.04 16.54 -7.15
C PHE A 111 -11.60 16.00 -7.19
N LEU A 112 -11.34 14.88 -6.54
CA LEU A 112 -10.03 14.23 -6.60
C LEU A 112 -9.64 13.88 -8.03
N LYS A 113 -10.57 13.36 -8.81
CA LYS A 113 -10.36 13.03 -10.23
C LYS A 113 -10.03 14.27 -11.07
N SER A 114 -10.65 15.41 -10.78
CA SER A 114 -10.37 16.67 -11.48
C SER A 114 -9.02 17.28 -11.10
N MET A 115 -8.63 17.15 -9.82
CA MET A 115 -7.40 17.70 -9.26
C MET A 115 -6.16 16.87 -9.64
N LEU A 116 -6.29 15.56 -9.69
CA LEU A 116 -5.19 14.62 -9.80
C LEU A 116 -5.36 13.72 -11.02
N LYS A 117 -4.61 14.02 -12.09
CA LYS A 117 -4.63 13.21 -13.33
C LYS A 117 -3.82 11.94 -13.21
N ASP A 118 -2.64 12.03 -12.60
CA ASP A 118 -1.68 10.95 -12.44
C ASP A 118 -1.13 10.91 -11.03
N ILE A 119 -0.58 9.75 -10.65
CA ILE A 119 0.15 9.53 -9.41
C ILE A 119 1.44 8.77 -9.68
N ASP A 120 2.45 9.01 -8.84
CA ASP A 120 3.65 8.19 -8.77
C ASP A 120 3.59 7.24 -7.58
N ILE A 121 4.02 6.00 -7.77
CA ILE A 121 4.27 5.06 -6.69
C ILE A 121 5.76 5.08 -6.39
N GLY A 122 6.11 5.52 -5.18
CA GLY A 122 7.48 5.55 -4.72
C GLY A 122 8.01 4.19 -4.23
N ALA A 123 9.07 4.23 -3.45
CA ALA A 123 9.56 3.03 -2.79
C ALA A 123 8.53 2.54 -1.76
N PHE A 124 8.35 1.22 -1.71
CA PHE A 124 7.40 0.55 -0.83
C PHE A 124 8.05 -0.64 -0.11
N ASN A 125 7.34 -1.27 0.81
CA ASN A 125 7.85 -2.39 1.59
C ASN A 125 6.91 -3.60 1.53
N ILE A 126 7.50 -4.78 1.50
CA ILE A 126 6.84 -6.02 1.89
C ILE A 126 7.27 -6.27 3.32
N GLY A 127 6.32 -6.45 4.25
CA GLY A 127 6.60 -6.57 5.68
C GLY A 127 6.05 -7.86 6.27
N GLU A 128 6.83 -8.46 7.18
CA GLU A 128 6.45 -9.61 7.99
C GLU A 128 6.37 -9.19 9.45
N TYR A 129 5.28 -9.60 10.10
CA TYR A 129 5.09 -9.50 11.54
C TYR A 129 5.00 -10.90 12.15
N SER A 130 5.76 -11.16 13.19
CA SER A 130 5.67 -12.31 14.08
C SER A 130 4.83 -11.98 15.32
N PRO A 131 4.38 -12.94 16.11
CA PRO A 131 3.69 -12.69 17.36
C PRO A 131 4.48 -11.72 18.26
N GLY A 132 3.80 -10.69 18.77
CA GLY A 132 4.41 -9.59 19.50
C GLY A 132 4.83 -8.40 18.64
N ASP A 133 4.97 -8.55 17.33
CA ASP A 133 5.29 -7.43 16.43
C ASP A 133 4.09 -6.51 16.21
N HIS A 134 4.39 -5.24 15.93
CA HIS A 134 3.39 -4.18 15.85
C HIS A 134 3.86 -2.93 15.11
N PHE A 135 2.93 -2.02 14.84
CA PHE A 135 3.17 -0.60 14.63
C PHE A 135 2.15 0.17 15.49
N ALA A 136 2.27 0.02 16.82
CA ALA A 136 1.25 0.40 17.78
C ALA A 136 1.19 1.90 18.08
N VAL A 137 2.22 2.66 17.71
CA VAL A 137 2.21 4.12 17.91
C VAL A 137 1.26 4.77 16.91
N LEU A 138 0.36 5.61 17.42
CA LEU A 138 -0.52 6.42 16.58
C LEU A 138 0.31 7.34 15.69
N HIS A 139 0.13 7.21 14.38
CA HIS A 139 0.89 7.97 13.40
C HIS A 139 0.07 8.28 12.16
N SER A 140 0.53 9.26 11.40
CA SER A 140 0.10 9.53 10.04
C SER A 140 1.32 9.55 9.11
N GLU A 141 1.09 9.57 7.80
CA GLU A 141 2.15 9.36 6.83
C GLU A 141 2.85 10.66 6.42
N ARG A 142 2.18 11.80 6.57
CA ARG A 142 2.64 13.13 6.18
C ARG A 142 2.82 14.02 7.40
N THR A 143 3.99 13.96 8.03
CA THR A 143 4.27 14.64 9.30
C THR A 143 5.46 15.59 9.25
N LYS A 144 6.22 15.62 8.14
CA LYS A 144 7.46 16.41 8.01
C LYS A 144 7.61 16.89 6.56
N LEU A 145 8.44 17.92 6.35
CA LEU A 145 8.73 18.47 5.02
C LEU A 145 9.14 17.40 4.00
N ASN A 146 9.97 16.45 4.39
CA ASN A 146 10.41 15.36 3.51
C ASN A 146 9.34 14.31 3.21
N SER A 147 8.15 14.42 3.76
CA SER A 147 6.99 13.56 3.49
C SER A 147 5.79 14.31 2.90
N LEU A 148 5.92 15.62 2.61
CA LEU A 148 4.82 16.45 2.07
C LEU A 148 4.31 15.97 0.70
N HIS A 149 5.17 15.32 -0.09
CA HIS A 149 4.82 14.76 -1.40
C HIS A 149 3.92 13.52 -1.32
N ARG A 150 3.74 12.92 -0.13
CA ARG A 150 2.84 11.77 0.07
C ARG A 150 1.39 12.25 0.02
N LEU A 151 0.62 11.72 -0.91
CA LEU A 151 -0.79 12.08 -1.10
C LEU A 151 -1.69 11.03 -0.45
N PHE A 152 -1.43 9.77 -0.73
CA PHE A 152 -2.12 8.63 -0.13
C PHE A 152 -1.13 7.63 0.43
N ALA A 153 -1.56 6.92 1.47
CA ALA A 153 -0.98 5.66 1.84
C ALA A 153 -1.83 4.51 1.30
N TRP A 154 -1.21 3.39 1.09
CA TRP A 154 -1.88 2.16 0.69
C TRP A 154 -1.26 0.95 1.36
N MET A 155 -2.07 -0.09 1.53
CA MET A 155 -1.63 -1.36 2.10
C MET A 155 -2.50 -2.50 1.59
N THR A 156 -1.89 -3.67 1.36
CA THR A 156 -2.61 -4.93 1.13
C THR A 156 -2.14 -5.96 2.14
N TYR A 157 -3.10 -6.66 2.76
CA TYR A 157 -2.81 -7.86 3.54
C TYR A 157 -2.60 -9.03 2.58
N LEU A 158 -1.49 -9.77 2.75
CA LEU A 158 -1.11 -10.86 1.86
C LEU A 158 -1.57 -12.23 2.38
N ASN A 159 -2.09 -12.29 3.60
CA ASN A 159 -2.67 -13.48 4.21
C ASN A 159 -3.73 -13.11 5.24
N ASP A 160 -4.52 -14.11 5.62
CA ASP A 160 -5.46 -14.02 6.73
C ASP A 160 -4.73 -14.06 8.06
N VAL A 161 -5.28 -13.35 9.07
CA VAL A 161 -4.81 -13.40 10.46
C VAL A 161 -6.01 -13.56 11.38
N GLU A 162 -5.92 -14.52 12.30
CA GLU A 162 -7.04 -14.81 13.21
C GLU A 162 -7.07 -13.86 14.41
N ASP A 163 -5.92 -13.58 15.03
CA ASP A 163 -5.87 -12.80 16.29
C ASP A 163 -4.82 -11.68 16.26
N GLY A 164 -5.30 -10.47 16.44
CA GLY A 164 -4.50 -9.24 16.44
C GLY A 164 -4.16 -8.74 15.04
N GLY A 165 -3.17 -7.85 14.97
CA GLY A 165 -2.62 -7.33 13.71
C GLY A 165 -3.55 -6.42 12.90
N GLN A 166 -4.69 -5.97 13.43
CA GLN A 166 -5.64 -5.08 12.77
C GLN A 166 -5.02 -3.70 12.51
N THR A 167 -5.55 -2.99 11.52
CA THR A 167 -5.25 -1.57 11.30
C THR A 167 -6.42 -0.74 11.83
N ASN A 168 -6.14 0.17 12.78
CA ASN A 168 -7.13 0.97 13.46
C ASN A 168 -6.99 2.43 13.10
N PHE A 169 -8.03 3.02 12.52
CA PHE A 169 -8.15 4.46 12.24
C PHE A 169 -8.89 5.14 13.38
N SER A 170 -8.14 5.80 14.27
CA SER A 170 -8.63 6.27 15.56
C SER A 170 -9.75 7.31 15.47
N HIS A 171 -9.67 8.25 14.51
CA HIS A 171 -10.68 9.31 14.36
C HIS A 171 -12.03 8.82 13.83
N TYR A 172 -12.05 7.65 13.21
CA TYR A 172 -13.25 7.07 12.59
C TYR A 172 -13.76 5.85 13.33
N GLU A 173 -13.04 5.39 14.37
CA GLU A 173 -13.34 4.13 15.09
C GLU A 173 -13.40 2.91 14.16
N ILE A 174 -12.66 2.97 13.03
CA ILE A 174 -12.62 1.91 12.04
C ILE A 174 -11.47 0.95 12.36
N LYS A 175 -11.81 -0.34 12.49
CA LYS A 175 -10.85 -1.43 12.67
C LYS A 175 -10.92 -2.38 11.47
N ILE A 176 -9.81 -2.54 10.79
CA ILE A 176 -9.71 -3.38 9.60
C ILE A 176 -8.96 -4.67 9.95
N LYS A 177 -9.69 -5.79 9.90
CA LYS A 177 -9.10 -7.13 10.09
C LYS A 177 -8.26 -7.52 8.87
N PRO A 178 -7.06 -8.10 9.08
CA PRO A 178 -6.26 -8.69 8.01
C PRO A 178 -7.00 -9.85 7.35
N GLU A 179 -7.21 -9.75 6.05
CA GLU A 179 -7.73 -10.79 5.18
C GLU A 179 -6.97 -10.77 3.86
N ILE A 180 -6.66 -11.92 3.32
CA ILE A 180 -5.88 -12.06 2.09
C ILE A 180 -6.48 -11.24 0.93
N GLY A 181 -5.66 -10.43 0.27
CA GLY A 181 -6.06 -9.57 -0.83
C GLY A 181 -6.77 -8.28 -0.43
N LYS A 182 -7.12 -8.10 0.86
CA LYS A 182 -7.76 -6.86 1.33
C LYS A 182 -6.79 -5.70 1.20
N THR A 183 -7.15 -4.74 0.35
CA THR A 183 -6.35 -3.58 -0.04
C THR A 183 -7.01 -2.30 0.44
N LEU A 184 -6.24 -1.43 1.04
CA LEU A 184 -6.66 -0.13 1.56
C LEU A 184 -5.94 0.99 0.82
N ILE A 185 -6.64 2.11 0.56
CA ILE A 185 -6.07 3.39 0.14
C ILE A 185 -6.72 4.47 1.01
N TRP A 186 -5.89 5.35 1.61
CA TRP A 186 -6.38 6.44 2.44
C TRP A 186 -5.49 7.68 2.34
N PRO A 187 -6.03 8.89 2.60
CA PRO A 187 -5.25 10.12 2.64
C PRO A 187 -4.08 10.05 3.63
N ALA A 188 -2.92 10.56 3.24
CA ALA A 188 -1.70 10.51 4.07
C ALA A 188 -1.73 11.49 5.26
N GLU A 189 -2.82 12.22 5.46
CA GLU A 189 -2.99 13.29 6.43
C GLU A 189 -3.16 12.82 7.88
N TRP A 190 -2.96 13.77 8.81
CA TRP A 190 -3.17 13.55 10.25
C TRP A 190 -4.61 13.12 10.59
N THR A 191 -5.59 13.51 9.78
CA THR A 191 -7.00 13.10 9.90
C THR A 191 -7.17 11.58 9.75
N HIS A 192 -6.20 10.89 9.17
CA HIS A 192 -6.18 9.44 9.01
C HIS A 192 -5.10 8.79 9.89
N ALA A 193 -4.89 9.38 11.08
CA ALA A 193 -4.00 8.78 12.07
C ALA A 193 -4.47 7.36 12.44
N HIS A 194 -3.52 6.42 12.41
CA HIS A 194 -3.81 5.01 12.56
C HIS A 194 -2.71 4.27 13.33
N THR A 195 -3.05 3.06 13.78
CA THR A 195 -2.13 2.12 14.44
C THR A 195 -2.23 0.76 13.78
N GLY A 196 -1.16 -0.01 13.86
CA GLY A 196 -1.16 -1.46 13.61
C GLY A 196 -1.11 -2.19 14.96
N GLU A 197 -2.18 -2.90 15.30
CA GLU A 197 -2.26 -3.68 16.53
C GLU A 197 -1.16 -4.73 16.62
N VAL A 198 -0.82 -5.11 17.84
CA VAL A 198 0.08 -6.24 18.11
C VAL A 198 -0.50 -7.50 17.50
N LEU A 199 0.34 -8.21 16.76
CA LEU A 199 0.01 -9.56 16.29
C LEU A 199 0.08 -10.52 17.47
N LYS A 200 -0.98 -11.27 17.73
CA LYS A 200 -1.04 -12.19 18.87
C LYS A 200 -0.68 -13.62 18.48
N SER A 201 -1.07 -14.06 17.28
CA SER A 201 -0.78 -15.41 16.79
C SER A 201 -0.55 -15.44 15.28
N GLY A 202 0.13 -16.47 14.81
CA GLY A 202 0.45 -16.67 13.40
C GLY A 202 1.50 -15.71 12.86
N THR A 203 1.52 -15.51 11.56
CA THR A 203 2.40 -14.55 10.87
C THR A 203 1.53 -13.64 10.00
N LYS A 204 1.78 -12.34 10.03
CA LYS A 204 1.11 -11.39 9.16
C LYS A 204 2.06 -10.84 8.11
N TYR A 205 1.68 -10.99 6.84
CA TYR A 205 2.37 -10.37 5.71
C TYR A 205 1.55 -9.23 5.14
N ILE A 206 2.23 -8.12 4.83
CA ILE A 206 1.63 -6.96 4.15
C ILE A 206 2.55 -6.48 3.04
N ILE A 207 1.97 -5.77 2.07
CA ILE A 207 2.70 -4.89 1.16
C ILE A 207 2.12 -3.48 1.32
N THR A 208 2.98 -2.45 1.49
CA THR A 208 2.54 -1.10 1.85
C THR A 208 3.49 -0.03 1.34
N GLY A 209 2.95 1.12 0.99
CA GLY A 209 3.71 2.26 0.49
C GLY A 209 2.86 3.51 0.36
N TRP A 210 3.31 4.42 -0.50
CA TRP A 210 2.68 5.72 -0.69
C TRP A 210 2.50 6.03 -2.17
N MET A 211 1.46 6.81 -2.47
CA MET A 211 1.23 7.46 -3.74
C MET A 211 1.60 8.94 -3.59
N TYR A 212 2.29 9.47 -4.58
CA TYR A 212 2.84 10.81 -4.60
C TYR A 212 2.23 11.65 -5.70
N PHE A 213 2.26 12.96 -5.54
CA PHE A 213 2.13 13.83 -6.71
C PHE A 213 3.21 13.48 -7.74
N PRO A 214 2.87 13.46 -9.03
CA PRO A 214 3.89 13.29 -10.07
C PRO A 214 4.98 14.34 -9.94
N ALA A 215 6.22 13.92 -10.23
CA ALA A 215 7.31 14.88 -10.31
C ALA A 215 6.96 15.95 -11.37
N PRO A 216 7.15 17.25 -11.07
CA PRO A 216 6.87 18.28 -12.05
C PRO A 216 7.77 18.10 -13.27
N ASP A 217 7.18 18.16 -14.47
CA ASP A 217 7.91 18.26 -15.73
C ASP A 217 8.60 19.63 -15.80
N PHE A 218 9.75 19.74 -15.16
CA PHE A 218 10.61 20.92 -15.36
C PHE A 218 11.15 20.88 -16.79
N LYS A 219 10.39 21.38 -17.74
CA LYS A 219 10.99 21.87 -18.97
C LYS A 219 11.73 23.14 -18.57
N LEU A 220 13.08 23.05 -18.49
CA LEU A 220 13.90 24.24 -18.50
C LEU A 220 13.55 24.97 -19.79
N GLU A 221 12.81 26.08 -19.68
CA GLU A 221 12.67 27.01 -20.79
C GLU A 221 14.10 27.43 -21.17
N LYS A 222 14.47 27.10 -22.41
CA LYS A 222 15.76 27.47 -23.00
C LYS A 222 15.71 28.90 -23.45
#